data_bec94064c158fa3b0bd14214c58440d1
#
_entry.id   bec94064c158fa3b0bd14214c58440d1
#
_cell.length_a   1.000
_cell.length_b   1.000
_cell.length_c   1.000
_cell.angle_alpha   90.00
_cell.angle_beta   90.00
_cell.angle_gamma   90.00
#
_symmetry.space_group_name_H-M   'P 1'
#
loop_
_entity.id
_entity.type
_entity.pdbx_description
1 polymer ?
#
loop_
_entity_poly.entity_id
_entity_poly.type
_entity_poly.pdbx_seq_one_letter_code
_entity_poly.pdbx_strand_id
1 'polypeptide(L)'
;MFTKYDYSKYHTDSLVTVLFGTKPVDDEDFQDFLNKWLLLYELKKDFTFIFNCENVNLVPIKYCIKMSLFIRSLKRKEYQYLKKSIIYIPNRTAKRLLDFIFMIQPPVAPVFIINDLSLVEDILVNKIPDNIEIIYPSKSYLNLF
;
A
#
# COMPACT_ATOMS: atom_id res chain seq x y z
N MET A 1 9.16 -12.64 9.26
CA MET A 1 8.88 -11.95 8.00
C MET A 1 8.03 -10.71 8.25
N PHE A 2 8.35 -9.63 7.55
CA PHE A 2 7.59 -8.39 7.68
C PHE A 2 6.18 -8.51 7.11
N THR A 3 6.01 -9.21 5.99
CA THR A 3 4.72 -9.30 5.31
C THR A 3 4.32 -10.74 5.05
N LYS A 4 3.00 -10.96 5.05
CA LYS A 4 2.40 -12.20 4.61
C LYS A 4 1.35 -11.88 3.56
N TYR A 5 1.58 -12.32 2.33
CA TYR A 5 0.66 -12.11 1.22
C TYR A 5 -0.37 -13.24 1.19
N ASP A 6 -1.64 -12.86 1.03
CA ASP A 6 -2.75 -13.80 0.85
C ASP A 6 -3.32 -13.60 -0.55
N TYR A 7 -3.16 -14.62 -1.39
CA TYR A 7 -3.62 -14.61 -2.78
C TYR A 7 -4.92 -15.38 -2.98
N SER A 8 -5.59 -15.80 -1.91
CA SER A 8 -6.77 -16.69 -2.00
C SER A 8 -7.90 -16.11 -2.82
N LYS A 9 -8.00 -14.77 -2.91
CA LYS A 9 -9.03 -14.07 -3.69
C LYS A 9 -8.48 -13.41 -4.96
N TYR A 10 -7.25 -13.72 -5.33
CA TYR A 10 -6.62 -13.06 -6.46
C TYR A 10 -7.27 -13.46 -7.79
N HIS A 11 -7.51 -14.75 -8.02
CA HIS A 11 -8.06 -15.26 -9.28
C HIS A 11 -9.54 -14.93 -9.45
N THR A 12 -10.31 -14.89 -8.36
CA THR A 12 -11.75 -14.63 -8.41
C THR A 12 -12.10 -13.16 -8.36
N ASP A 13 -11.44 -12.41 -7.47
CA ASP A 13 -11.84 -11.02 -7.14
C ASP A 13 -10.75 -10.00 -7.45
N SER A 14 -9.61 -10.43 -7.98
CA SER A 14 -8.44 -9.56 -8.23
C SER A 14 -7.98 -8.83 -6.97
N LEU A 15 -8.01 -9.53 -5.84
CA LEU A 15 -7.78 -8.97 -4.52
C LEU A 15 -6.60 -9.66 -3.85
N VAL A 16 -5.64 -8.88 -3.36
CA VAL A 16 -4.47 -9.37 -2.63
C VAL A 16 -4.46 -8.71 -1.27
N THR A 17 -4.49 -9.51 -0.21
CA THR A 17 -4.39 -9.02 1.16
C THR A 17 -2.97 -9.22 1.66
N VAL A 18 -2.39 -8.18 2.28
CA VAL A 18 -1.05 -8.23 2.87
C VAL A 18 -1.17 -7.95 4.36
N LEU A 19 -0.78 -8.91 5.18
CA LEU A 19 -0.69 -8.72 6.62
C LEU A 19 0.72 -8.31 6.97
N PHE A 20 0.86 -7.16 7.63
CA PHE A 20 2.15 -6.64 8.06
C PHE A 20 2.46 -7.03 9.50
N GLY A 21 3.71 -7.37 9.77
CA GLY A 21 4.23 -7.50 11.13
C GLY A 21 4.60 -6.14 11.70
N THR A 22 5.32 -6.16 12.82
CA THR A 22 5.70 -4.94 13.55
C THR A 22 6.64 -4.05 12.75
N LYS A 23 7.68 -4.64 12.19
CA LYS A 23 8.70 -3.96 11.38
C LYS A 23 9.52 -5.00 10.62
N PRO A 24 10.25 -4.61 9.56
CA PRO A 24 11.17 -5.52 8.90
C PRO A 24 12.27 -5.99 9.87
N VAL A 25 12.64 -7.26 9.75
CA VAL A 25 13.75 -7.84 10.53
C VAL A 25 15.09 -7.27 10.03
N ASP A 26 15.23 -7.12 8.72
CA ASP A 26 16.42 -6.61 8.05
C ASP A 26 16.03 -6.08 6.65
N ASP A 27 17.03 -5.62 5.89
CA ASP A 27 16.80 -5.07 4.55
C ASP A 27 16.26 -6.12 3.58
N GLU A 28 16.67 -7.37 3.73
CA GLU A 28 16.21 -8.45 2.88
C GLU A 28 14.72 -8.75 3.07
N ASP A 29 14.27 -8.70 4.33
CA ASP A 29 12.87 -8.89 4.69
C ASP A 29 12.00 -7.78 4.08
N PHE A 30 12.47 -6.54 4.11
CA PHE A 30 11.78 -5.44 3.48
C PHE A 30 11.77 -5.58 1.94
N GLN A 31 12.90 -5.98 1.36
CA GLN A 31 13.00 -6.17 -0.09
C GLN A 31 12.08 -7.29 -0.58
N ASP A 32 11.88 -8.33 0.23
CA ASP A 32 10.94 -9.41 -0.09
C ASP A 32 9.51 -8.87 -0.27
N PHE A 33 9.08 -7.95 0.59
CA PHE A 33 7.80 -7.27 0.45
C PHE A 33 7.68 -6.58 -0.91
N LEU A 34 8.71 -5.81 -1.30
CA LEU A 34 8.71 -5.07 -2.57
C LEU A 34 8.77 -6.00 -3.77
N ASN A 35 9.54 -7.08 -3.68
CA ASN A 35 9.67 -8.05 -4.77
C ASN A 35 8.34 -8.76 -5.06
N LYS A 36 7.59 -9.10 -4.03
CA LYS A 36 6.27 -9.71 -4.19
C LYS A 36 5.27 -8.76 -4.84
N TRP A 37 5.36 -7.47 -4.52
CA TRP A 37 4.55 -6.45 -5.19
C TRP A 37 4.90 -6.39 -6.68
N LEU A 38 6.19 -6.37 -7.03
CA LEU A 38 6.63 -6.34 -8.43
C LEU A 38 6.18 -7.57 -9.21
N LEU A 39 6.16 -8.76 -8.58
CA LEU A 39 5.66 -9.97 -9.23
C LEU A 39 4.20 -9.84 -9.65
N LEU A 40 3.38 -9.12 -8.87
CA LEU A 40 1.99 -8.88 -9.24
C LEU A 40 1.89 -8.03 -10.51
N TYR A 41 2.80 -7.08 -10.71
CA TYR A 41 2.85 -6.30 -11.94
C TYR A 41 3.25 -7.17 -13.15
N GLU A 42 4.12 -8.14 -12.95
CA GLU A 42 4.55 -9.04 -14.02
C GLU A 42 3.44 -9.96 -14.52
N LEU A 43 2.43 -10.22 -13.69
CA LEU A 43 1.28 -11.02 -14.09
C LEU A 43 0.34 -10.28 -15.06
N LYS A 44 0.52 -8.98 -15.23
CA LYS A 44 -0.22 -8.14 -16.19
C LYS A 44 -1.73 -8.24 -16.03
N LYS A 45 -2.19 -8.22 -14.77
CA LYS A 45 -3.59 -8.29 -14.41
C LYS A 45 -3.88 -7.20 -13.37
N ASP A 46 -4.98 -6.47 -13.54
CA ASP A 46 -5.40 -5.46 -12.58
C ASP A 46 -5.70 -6.10 -11.23
N PHE A 47 -5.34 -5.41 -10.15
CA PHE A 47 -5.58 -5.91 -8.80
C PHE A 47 -5.77 -4.77 -7.81
N THR A 48 -6.35 -5.12 -6.66
CA THR A 48 -6.56 -4.24 -5.52
C THR A 48 -5.82 -4.80 -4.31
N PHE A 49 -5.13 -3.95 -3.55
CA PHE A 49 -4.51 -4.32 -2.28
C PHE A 49 -5.44 -4.04 -1.10
N ILE A 50 -5.40 -4.95 -0.14
CA ILE A 50 -5.83 -4.66 1.23
C ILE A 50 -4.61 -4.84 2.11
N PHE A 51 -4.17 -3.75 2.76
CA PHE A 51 -3.05 -3.77 3.70
C PHE A 51 -3.59 -3.74 5.13
N ASN A 52 -3.29 -4.78 5.89
CA ASN A 52 -3.58 -4.81 7.32
C ASN A 52 -2.33 -4.41 8.09
N CYS A 53 -2.33 -3.19 8.61
CA CYS A 53 -1.20 -2.58 9.31
C CYS A 53 -1.43 -2.48 10.83
N GLU A 54 -2.34 -3.29 11.41
CA GLU A 54 -2.65 -3.18 12.84
C GLU A 54 -1.44 -3.42 13.74
N ASN A 55 -0.50 -4.25 13.30
CA ASN A 55 0.68 -4.61 14.08
C ASN A 55 1.91 -3.73 13.79
N VAL A 56 1.85 -2.88 12.77
CA VAL A 56 2.98 -2.03 12.39
C VAL A 56 3.30 -1.04 13.51
N ASN A 57 4.57 -0.93 13.88
CA ASN A 57 5.02 -0.04 14.93
C ASN A 57 6.51 0.27 14.79
N LEU A 58 6.87 1.55 14.95
CA LEU A 58 8.25 2.02 15.00
C LEU A 58 9.16 1.49 13.88
N VAL A 59 8.65 1.49 12.65
CA VAL A 59 9.45 1.12 11.49
C VAL A 59 10.56 2.17 11.28
N PRO A 60 11.82 1.74 11.15
CA PRO A 60 12.92 2.69 10.89
C PRO A 60 12.65 3.56 9.66
N ILE A 61 13.04 4.82 9.76
CA ILE A 61 12.78 5.83 8.72
C ILE A 61 13.39 5.44 7.37
N LYS A 62 14.49 4.71 7.37
CA LYS A 62 15.13 4.26 6.13
C LYS A 62 14.18 3.45 5.25
N TYR A 63 13.26 2.67 5.86
CA TYR A 63 12.29 1.88 5.11
C TYR A 63 11.18 2.75 4.53
N CYS A 64 10.82 3.82 5.23
CA CYS A 64 9.86 4.80 4.69
C CYS A 64 10.43 5.48 3.44
N ILE A 65 11.72 5.83 3.46
CA ILE A 65 12.39 6.42 2.31
C ILE A 65 12.48 5.42 1.16
N LYS A 66 12.86 4.17 1.46
CA LYS A 66 12.90 3.10 0.44
C LYS A 66 11.52 2.86 -0.18
N MET A 67 10.47 2.91 0.64
CA MET A 67 9.09 2.78 0.16
C MET A 67 8.73 3.91 -0.80
N SER A 68 9.07 5.14 -0.46
CA SER A 68 8.82 6.30 -1.31
C SER A 68 9.53 6.19 -2.66
N LEU A 69 10.78 5.74 -2.64
CA LEU A 69 11.55 5.51 -3.87
C LEU A 69 10.96 4.37 -4.72
N PHE A 70 10.47 3.32 -4.07
CA PHE A 70 9.81 2.22 -4.75
C PHE A 70 8.53 2.69 -5.46
N ILE A 71 7.69 3.45 -4.76
CA ILE A 71 6.46 4.02 -5.35
C ILE A 71 6.81 4.90 -6.56
N ARG A 72 7.87 5.71 -6.45
CA ARG A 72 8.35 6.51 -7.57
C ARG A 72 8.73 5.63 -8.76
N SER A 73 9.39 4.50 -8.52
CA SER A 73 9.77 3.58 -9.60
C SER A 73 8.55 2.94 -10.25
N LEU A 74 7.51 2.60 -9.47
CA LEU A 74 6.26 2.08 -10.01
C LEU A 74 5.56 3.10 -10.92
N LYS A 75 5.64 4.37 -10.58
CA LYS A 75 5.01 5.44 -11.34
C LYS A 75 5.56 5.55 -12.77
N ARG A 76 6.76 5.07 -13.01
CA ARG A 76 7.40 5.09 -14.33
C ARG A 76 7.00 3.91 -15.22
N LYS A 77 6.24 2.95 -14.69
CA LYS A 77 5.76 1.81 -15.49
C LYS A 77 4.71 2.28 -16.48
N GLU A 78 4.69 1.65 -17.66
CA GLU A 78 3.76 2.02 -18.73
C GLU A 78 2.30 1.85 -18.31
N TYR A 79 2.00 0.82 -17.52
CA TYR A 79 0.64 0.52 -17.11
C TYR A 79 0.58 0.27 -15.61
N GLN A 80 -0.42 0.85 -14.95
CA GLN A 80 -0.62 0.68 -13.51
C GLN A 80 -1.67 -0.41 -13.27
N TYR A 81 -1.21 -1.59 -12.89
CA TYR A 81 -2.09 -2.72 -12.58
C TYR A 81 -2.73 -2.60 -11.21
N LEU A 82 -2.07 -1.93 -10.27
CA LEU A 82 -2.67 -1.62 -8.97
C LEU A 82 -3.73 -0.54 -9.17
N LYS A 83 -5.01 -0.86 -8.89
CA LYS A 83 -6.13 0.05 -9.13
C LYS A 83 -6.53 0.84 -7.90
N LYS A 84 -6.40 0.27 -6.72
CA LYS A 84 -6.59 0.97 -5.44
C LYS A 84 -5.97 0.15 -4.32
N SER A 85 -5.71 0.82 -3.20
CA SER A 85 -5.27 0.18 -1.97
C SER A 85 -6.19 0.59 -0.84
N ILE A 86 -6.60 -0.37 -0.02
CA ILE A 86 -7.35 -0.13 1.20
C ILE A 86 -6.39 -0.43 2.34
N ILE A 87 -6.08 0.56 3.17
CA ILE A 87 -5.10 0.41 4.25
C ILE A 87 -5.81 0.52 5.59
N TYR A 88 -5.88 -0.60 6.29
CA TYR A 88 -6.36 -0.64 7.66
C TYR A 88 -5.19 -0.31 8.59
N ILE A 89 -5.25 0.84 9.24
CA ILE A 89 -4.16 1.36 10.06
C ILE A 89 -4.71 2.08 11.30
N PRO A 90 -5.10 1.32 12.35
CA PRO A 90 -5.68 1.91 13.55
C PRO A 90 -4.65 2.58 14.48
N ASN A 91 -3.36 2.28 14.29
CA ASN A 91 -2.27 2.77 15.14
C ASN A 91 -1.79 4.14 14.66
N ARG A 92 -1.80 5.14 15.54
CA ARG A 92 -1.35 6.50 15.22
C ARG A 92 0.11 6.57 14.78
N THR A 93 0.97 5.83 15.43
CA THR A 93 2.41 5.82 15.11
C THR A 93 2.62 5.33 13.68
N ALA A 94 1.98 4.22 13.33
CA ALA A 94 2.04 3.67 11.98
C ALA A 94 1.42 4.64 10.95
N LYS A 95 0.32 5.31 11.30
CA LYS A 95 -0.31 6.29 10.41
C LYS A 95 0.62 7.47 10.10
N ARG A 96 1.39 7.93 11.09
CA ARG A 96 2.39 8.99 10.87
C ARG A 96 3.49 8.57 9.91
N LEU A 97 3.92 7.30 9.99
CA LEU A 97 4.90 6.77 9.05
C LEU A 97 4.34 6.75 7.62
N LEU A 98 3.09 6.35 7.49
CA LEU A 98 2.42 6.34 6.18
C LEU A 98 2.28 7.75 5.62
N ASP A 99 1.89 8.72 6.46
CA ASP A 99 1.79 10.13 6.06
C ASP A 99 3.14 10.66 5.58
N PHE A 100 4.22 10.27 6.26
CA PHE A 100 5.58 10.64 5.86
C PHE A 100 5.93 10.09 4.48
N ILE A 101 5.61 8.81 4.22
CA ILE A 101 5.86 8.19 2.92
C ILE A 101 5.15 8.97 1.82
N PHE A 102 3.86 9.26 1.99
CA PHE A 102 3.07 9.91 0.94
C PHE A 102 3.34 11.40 0.84
N MET A 103 3.92 12.01 1.87
CA MET A 103 4.42 13.39 1.77
C MET A 103 5.60 13.46 0.79
N ILE A 104 6.47 12.45 0.80
CA ILE A 104 7.62 12.38 -0.12
C ILE A 104 7.16 11.98 -1.52
N GLN A 105 6.30 10.97 -1.62
CA GLN A 105 5.85 10.42 -2.89
C GLN A 105 4.37 10.01 -2.80
N PRO A 106 3.47 10.69 -3.52
CA PRO A 106 2.08 10.28 -3.60
C PRO A 106 1.93 8.86 -4.16
N PRO A 107 0.84 8.15 -3.82
CA PRO A 107 0.65 6.78 -4.28
C PRO A 107 0.41 6.70 -5.80
N VAL A 108 0.59 5.52 -6.39
CA VAL A 108 0.33 5.29 -7.83
C VAL A 108 -1.16 5.08 -8.14
N ALA A 109 -1.95 4.78 -7.12
CA ALA A 109 -3.40 4.54 -7.24
C ALA A 109 -4.08 5.06 -5.97
N PRO A 110 -5.39 5.33 -6.00
CA PRO A 110 -6.08 5.84 -4.80
C PRO A 110 -5.87 4.94 -3.60
N VAL A 111 -5.63 5.57 -2.44
CA VAL A 111 -5.43 4.89 -1.15
C VAL A 111 -6.55 5.30 -0.22
N PHE A 112 -7.30 4.31 0.28
CA PHE A 112 -8.40 4.49 1.23
C PHE A 112 -7.90 4.11 2.62
N ILE A 113 -7.87 5.08 3.54
CA ILE A 113 -7.38 4.87 4.90
C ILE A 113 -8.57 4.57 5.80
N ILE A 114 -8.57 3.41 6.44
CA ILE A 114 -9.64 2.99 7.34
C ILE A 114 -9.11 2.59 8.71
N ASN A 115 -9.92 2.77 9.72
CA ASN A 115 -9.64 2.33 11.10
C ASN A 115 -10.63 1.25 11.57
N ASP A 116 -11.45 0.74 10.67
CA ASP A 116 -12.44 -0.29 10.93
C ASP A 116 -12.52 -1.23 9.73
N LEU A 117 -12.20 -2.51 9.94
CA LEU A 117 -12.19 -3.51 8.87
C LEU A 117 -13.58 -3.74 8.24
N SER A 118 -14.66 -3.42 8.96
CA SER A 118 -16.02 -3.59 8.41
C SER A 118 -16.29 -2.70 7.20
N LEU A 119 -15.46 -1.67 6.98
CA LEU A 119 -15.61 -0.74 5.85
C LEU A 119 -15.07 -1.29 4.51
N VAL A 120 -14.29 -2.38 4.57
CA VAL A 120 -13.60 -2.92 3.37
C VAL A 120 -14.61 -3.28 2.26
N GLU A 121 -15.66 -4.03 2.61
CA GLU A 121 -16.62 -4.51 1.61
C GLU A 121 -17.32 -3.36 0.89
N ASP A 122 -17.68 -2.31 1.62
CA ASP A 122 -18.33 -1.13 1.03
C ASP A 122 -17.39 -0.43 0.03
N ILE A 123 -16.13 -0.29 0.40
CA ILE A 123 -15.14 0.35 -0.49
C ILE A 123 -14.90 -0.49 -1.73
N LEU A 124 -14.88 -1.83 -1.60
CA LEU A 124 -14.68 -2.72 -2.74
C LEU A 124 -15.80 -2.61 -3.79
N VAL A 125 -17.02 -2.30 -3.36
CA VAL A 125 -18.17 -2.10 -4.26
C VAL A 125 -18.44 -0.62 -4.56
N ASN A 126 -17.46 0.24 -4.30
CA ASN A 126 -17.50 1.69 -4.55
C ASN A 126 -18.57 2.45 -3.72
N LYS A 127 -19.00 1.89 -2.60
CA LYS A 127 -19.82 2.58 -1.61
C LYS A 127 -18.89 3.23 -0.59
N ILE A 128 -18.40 4.42 -0.91
CA ILE A 128 -17.37 5.06 -0.11
C ILE A 128 -18.02 5.69 1.13
N PRO A 129 -17.61 5.27 2.35
CA PRO A 129 -18.12 5.87 3.57
C PRO A 129 -17.75 7.35 3.67
N ASP A 130 -18.61 8.14 4.33
CA ASP A 130 -18.28 9.51 4.65
C ASP A 130 -17.14 9.54 5.68
N ASN A 131 -16.36 10.61 5.67
CA ASN A 131 -15.31 10.90 6.67
C ASN A 131 -14.12 9.93 6.69
N ILE A 132 -13.87 9.17 5.62
CA ILE A 132 -12.61 8.45 5.50
C ILE A 132 -11.62 9.29 4.70
N GLU A 133 -10.34 9.10 5.00
CA GLU A 133 -9.27 9.76 4.27
C GLU A 133 -8.99 9.00 2.97
N ILE A 134 -8.94 9.71 1.85
CA ILE A 134 -8.56 9.15 0.56
C ILE A 134 -7.36 9.95 0.05
N ILE A 135 -6.28 9.24 -0.27
CA ILE A 135 -5.08 9.85 -0.84
C ILE A 135 -5.04 9.50 -2.31
N TYR A 136 -5.10 10.52 -3.17
CA TYR A 136 -5.12 10.32 -4.63
C TYR A 136 -3.72 10.42 -5.21
N PRO A 137 -3.46 9.72 -6.34
CA PRO A 137 -2.26 9.94 -7.11
C PRO A 137 -2.23 11.39 -7.58
N SER A 138 -1.15 12.10 -7.30
CA SER A 138 -0.97 13.46 -7.78
C SER A 138 0.45 13.64 -8.25
N LYS A 139 0.67 14.66 -9.08
CA LYS A 139 2.02 15.02 -9.48
C LYS A 139 2.75 15.61 -8.27
N SER A 140 3.82 14.97 -7.84
CA SER A 140 4.72 15.57 -6.88
C SER A 140 5.53 16.66 -7.58
N TYR A 141 5.96 17.68 -6.83
CA TYR A 141 6.84 18.71 -7.39
C TYR A 141 8.12 18.12 -7.98
N LEU A 142 8.57 16.99 -7.47
CA LEU A 142 9.75 16.29 -7.95
C LEU A 142 9.55 15.69 -9.35
N ASN A 143 8.34 15.57 -9.84
CA ASN A 143 8.03 15.07 -11.18
C ASN A 143 8.04 16.15 -12.25
N LEU A 144 8.25 17.40 -11.86
CA LEU A 144 8.34 18.52 -12.80
C LEU A 144 9.74 18.67 -13.40
N PHE A 145 10.69 17.89 -12.90
CA PHE A 145 12.09 18.00 -13.30
C PHE A 145 12.63 16.72 -13.90
#